data_6dc6f89160deb2ad51f7f239cbbd5828
#
_entry.id   6dc6f89160deb2ad51f7f239cbbd5828
#
_cell.length_a   1.000
_cell.length_b   1.000
_cell.length_c   1.000
_cell.angle_alpha   90.00
_cell.angle_beta   90.00
_cell.angle_gamma   90.00
#
_symmetry.space_group_name_H-M   'P 1'
#
loop_
_entity.id
_entity.type
_entity.pdbx_description
1 polymer ?
#
loop_
_entity_poly.entity_id
_entity_poly.type
_entity_poly.pdbx_seq_one_letter_code
_entity_poly.pdbx_strand_id
1 'polypeptide(L)'
;MILERALPLRIMETLLARKQVFAQVGLLDPQLSPADDVDWFMRAHDLGVPMAVLEQTLLYKRLHDMNTSLNAPDGRQLIFRVLQRSTSRKRALAQEQI
;
A
#
# COMPACT_ATOMS: atom_id res chain seq x y z
N MET A 1 6.61 -21.31 -5.76
CA MET A 1 6.19 -21.72 -4.42
C MET A 1 4.85 -21.11 -4.10
N ILE A 2 3.95 -21.87 -3.56
CA ILE A 2 2.65 -21.38 -3.10
C ILE A 2 2.69 -21.33 -1.58
N LEU A 3 2.28 -20.18 -1.03
CA LEU A 3 2.17 -20.07 0.41
C LEU A 3 0.95 -20.88 0.89
N GLU A 4 1.19 -21.86 1.75
CA GLU A 4 0.10 -22.63 2.36
C GLU A 4 -0.56 -21.88 3.51
N ARG A 5 0.12 -20.88 4.02
CA ARG A 5 -0.33 -20.09 5.15
C ARG A 5 -0.92 -18.77 4.67
N ALA A 6 -2.12 -18.45 5.13
CA ALA A 6 -2.73 -17.17 4.82
C ALA A 6 -1.99 -16.03 5.53
N LEU A 7 -1.72 -14.96 4.81
CA LEU A 7 -1.08 -13.76 5.35
C LEU A 7 -1.99 -12.55 5.14
N PRO A 8 -2.11 -11.66 6.14
CA PRO A 8 -2.92 -10.45 6.01
C PRO A 8 -2.18 -9.38 5.21
N LEU A 9 -2.04 -9.60 3.90
CA LEU A 9 -1.35 -8.67 3.02
C LEU A 9 -2.32 -7.62 2.48
N ARG A 10 -1.84 -6.39 2.41
CA ARG A 10 -2.58 -5.28 1.80
C ARG A 10 -2.06 -5.08 0.39
N ILE A 11 -2.70 -5.74 -0.56
CA ILE A 11 -2.37 -5.64 -1.98
C ILE A 11 -3.62 -5.29 -2.77
N MET A 12 -3.43 -4.63 -3.91
CA MET A 12 -4.56 -4.12 -4.69
C MET A 12 -5.49 -5.22 -5.18
N GLU A 13 -4.98 -6.41 -5.46
CA GLU A 13 -5.77 -7.53 -5.97
C GLU A 13 -6.83 -8.02 -4.99
N THR A 14 -6.68 -7.70 -3.70
CA THR A 14 -7.63 -8.11 -2.66
C THR A 14 -8.38 -6.93 -2.04
N LEU A 15 -8.27 -5.74 -2.64
CA LEU A 15 -8.91 -4.55 -2.11
C LEU A 15 -10.37 -4.49 -2.53
N LEU A 16 -11.23 -4.24 -1.55
CA LEU A 16 -12.60 -3.79 -1.78
C LEU A 16 -12.75 -2.44 -1.10
N ALA A 17 -13.02 -1.41 -1.87
CA ALA A 17 -13.13 -0.05 -1.36
C ALA A 17 -14.33 0.66 -1.98
N ARG A 18 -14.96 1.56 -1.20
CA ARG A 18 -15.97 2.44 -1.74
C ARG A 18 -15.33 3.44 -2.71
N LYS A 19 -16.07 3.81 -3.74
CA LYS A 19 -15.59 4.76 -4.74
C LYS A 19 -15.11 6.07 -4.11
N GLN A 20 -15.77 6.52 -3.07
CA GLN A 20 -15.44 7.77 -2.36
C GLN A 20 -14.04 7.73 -1.74
N VAL A 21 -13.54 6.54 -1.40
CA VAL A 21 -12.19 6.40 -0.85
C VAL A 21 -11.16 6.83 -1.87
N PHE A 22 -11.35 6.50 -3.14
CA PHE A 22 -10.45 6.93 -4.20
C PHE A 22 -10.50 8.44 -4.43
N ALA A 23 -11.66 9.06 -4.21
CA ALA A 23 -11.76 10.51 -4.26
C ALA A 23 -10.99 11.17 -3.12
N GLN A 24 -10.99 10.54 -1.94
CA GLN A 24 -10.30 11.05 -0.75
C GLN A 24 -8.80 10.81 -0.81
N VAL A 25 -8.38 9.59 -1.17
CA VAL A 25 -6.98 9.18 -1.14
C VAL A 25 -6.26 9.54 -2.43
N GLY A 26 -6.97 9.52 -3.54
CA GLY A 26 -6.40 9.69 -4.88
C GLY A 26 -6.10 8.35 -5.53
N LEU A 27 -5.56 8.42 -6.72
CA LEU A 27 -5.20 7.24 -7.51
C LEU A 27 -3.78 6.79 -7.17
N LEU A 28 -3.44 5.58 -7.60
CA LEU A 28 -2.07 5.09 -7.45
C LEU A 28 -1.12 5.95 -8.29
N ASP A 29 0.10 6.14 -7.79
CA ASP A 29 1.14 6.89 -8.49
C ASP A 29 2.00 5.91 -9.27
N PRO A 30 1.92 5.90 -10.61
CA PRO A 30 2.69 4.95 -11.41
C PRO A 30 4.20 5.15 -11.34
N GLN A 31 4.65 6.35 -10.94
CA GLN A 31 6.07 6.61 -10.76
C GLN A 31 6.67 5.85 -9.59
N LEU A 32 5.83 5.36 -8.68
CA LEU A 32 6.28 4.60 -7.52
C LEU A 32 6.19 3.08 -7.74
N SER A 33 5.80 2.63 -8.92
CA SER A 33 5.73 1.19 -9.21
C SER A 33 7.12 0.55 -9.06
N PRO A 34 7.25 -0.61 -8.40
CA PRO A 34 6.21 -1.50 -7.91
C PRO A 34 5.72 -1.20 -6.47
N ALA A 35 6.10 -0.09 -5.88
CA ALA A 35 5.68 0.29 -4.54
C ALA A 35 4.42 1.18 -4.53
N ASP A 36 3.73 1.28 -5.66
CA ASP A 36 2.55 2.13 -5.80
C ASP A 36 1.39 1.71 -4.92
N ASP A 37 1.19 0.41 -4.72
CA ASP A 37 0.15 -0.08 -3.80
C ASP A 37 0.52 0.21 -2.34
N VAL A 38 1.78 0.03 -1.96
CA VAL A 38 2.25 0.38 -0.61
C VAL A 38 2.01 1.85 -0.34
N ASP A 39 2.34 2.71 -1.31
CA ASP A 39 2.11 4.15 -1.20
C ASP A 39 0.63 4.47 -1.01
N TRP A 40 -0.23 3.83 -1.80
CA TRP A 40 -1.68 4.08 -1.72
C TRP A 40 -2.24 3.70 -0.35
N PHE A 41 -1.89 2.52 0.17
CA PHE A 41 -2.34 2.10 1.49
C PHE A 41 -1.79 3.00 2.58
N MET A 42 -0.56 3.47 2.45
CA MET A 42 0.05 4.39 3.40
C MET A 42 -0.69 5.73 3.41
N ARG A 43 -1.04 6.26 2.22
CA ARG A 43 -1.84 7.49 2.12
C ARG A 43 -3.20 7.32 2.77
N ALA A 44 -3.86 6.20 2.51
CA ALA A 44 -5.16 5.91 3.11
C ALA A 44 -5.06 5.88 4.63
N HIS A 45 -4.04 5.22 5.15
CA HIS A 45 -3.79 5.17 6.60
C HIS A 45 -3.55 6.56 7.18
N ASP A 46 -2.69 7.36 6.54
CA ASP A 46 -2.33 8.68 7.03
C ASP A 46 -3.53 9.63 7.02
N LEU A 47 -4.45 9.45 6.07
CA LEU A 47 -5.65 10.26 5.98
C LEU A 47 -6.79 9.77 6.89
N GLY A 48 -6.55 8.71 7.66
CA GLY A 48 -7.52 8.21 8.62
C GLY A 48 -8.64 7.40 8.01
N VAL A 49 -8.46 6.83 6.82
CA VAL A 49 -9.48 5.98 6.20
C VAL A 49 -9.59 4.67 6.99
N PRO A 50 -10.78 4.33 7.49
CA PRO A 50 -10.96 3.07 8.20
C PRO A 50 -10.72 1.87 7.27
N MET A 51 -9.95 0.92 7.73
CA MET A 51 -9.66 -0.31 6.99
C MET A 51 -9.84 -1.52 7.89
N ALA A 52 -10.39 -2.57 7.32
CA ALA A 52 -10.51 -3.86 7.99
C ALA A 52 -9.85 -4.93 7.13
N VAL A 53 -9.20 -5.87 7.76
CA VAL A 53 -8.63 -7.03 7.08
C VAL A 53 -9.53 -8.22 7.35
N LEU A 54 -10.02 -8.85 6.27
CA LEU A 54 -10.82 -10.07 6.41
C LEU A 54 -9.90 -11.24 6.68
N GLU A 55 -10.32 -12.10 7.60
CA GLU A 55 -9.52 -13.27 7.97
C GLU A 55 -9.63 -14.41 6.94
N GLN A 56 -10.54 -14.27 5.98
CA GLN A 56 -10.71 -15.26 4.92
C GLN A 56 -9.60 -15.14 3.89
N THR A 57 -9.14 -16.28 3.40
CA THR A 57 -8.18 -16.31 2.30
C THR A 57 -8.89 -15.97 1.01
N LEU A 58 -8.54 -14.83 0.41
CA LEU A 58 -9.17 -14.33 -0.81
C LEU A 58 -8.29 -14.52 -2.04
N LEU A 59 -7.01 -14.78 -1.85
CA LEU A 59 -6.06 -14.88 -2.95
C LEU A 59 -4.95 -15.88 -2.61
N TYR A 60 -4.66 -16.76 -3.56
CA TYR A 60 -3.48 -17.62 -3.51
C TYR A 60 -2.47 -17.07 -4.50
N LYS A 61 -1.31 -16.68 -4.00
CA LYS A 61 -0.27 -16.08 -4.82
C LYS A 61 0.95 -16.99 -4.85
N ARG A 62 1.39 -17.34 -6.06
CA ARG A 62 2.62 -18.09 -6.25
C ARG A 62 3.81 -17.16 -6.10
N LEU A 63 4.76 -17.54 -5.27
CA LEU A 63 6.00 -16.82 -5.10
C LEU A 63 7.09 -17.49 -5.95
N HIS A 64 7.81 -16.68 -6.72
CA HIS A 64 8.94 -17.12 -7.51
C HIS A 64 9.89 -15.95 -7.75
N ASP A 65 11.11 -16.27 -8.24
CA ASP A 65 12.18 -15.29 -8.37
C ASP A 65 11.88 -14.20 -9.40
N MET A 66 10.97 -14.48 -10.32
CA MET A 66 10.59 -13.55 -11.37
C MET A 66 9.50 -12.57 -10.98
N ASN A 67 8.95 -12.70 -9.79
CA ASN A 67 7.93 -11.77 -9.32
C ASN A 67 8.51 -10.35 -9.22
N THR A 68 7.78 -9.38 -9.75
CA THR A 68 8.07 -7.99 -9.49
C THR A 68 7.89 -7.75 -8.00
N SER A 69 8.97 -7.49 -7.30
CA SER A 69 8.93 -7.39 -5.86
C SER A 69 9.75 -6.21 -5.39
N LEU A 70 9.52 -5.83 -4.14
CA LEU A 70 10.28 -4.76 -3.48
C LEU A 70 11.73 -5.20 -3.17
N ASN A 71 12.07 -6.46 -3.46
CA ASN A 71 13.44 -6.95 -3.34
C ASN A 71 14.33 -6.53 -4.52
N ALA A 72 13.75 -6.00 -5.60
CA ALA A 72 14.53 -5.40 -6.67
C ALA A 72 15.38 -4.24 -6.12
N PRO A 73 16.57 -3.98 -6.69
CA PRO A 73 17.41 -2.90 -6.20
C PRO A 73 16.69 -1.54 -6.12
N ASP A 74 15.83 -1.24 -7.08
CA ASP A 74 15.07 0.01 -7.11
C ASP A 74 13.95 0.04 -6.07
N GLY A 75 13.50 -1.13 -5.61
CA GLY A 75 12.40 -1.24 -4.67
C GLY A 75 12.69 -0.57 -3.34
N ARG A 76 13.91 -0.69 -2.85
CA ARG A 76 14.32 -0.07 -1.59
C ARG A 76 14.25 1.46 -1.65
N GLN A 77 14.71 2.03 -2.76
CA GLN A 77 14.65 3.49 -2.94
C GLN A 77 13.20 3.96 -3.02
N LEU A 78 12.34 3.20 -3.67
CA LEU A 78 10.92 3.54 -3.77
C LEU A 78 10.24 3.48 -2.41
N ILE A 79 10.54 2.48 -1.59
CA ILE A 79 10.02 2.39 -0.22
C ILE A 79 10.48 3.60 0.60
N PHE A 80 11.75 3.99 0.48
CA PHE A 80 12.26 5.19 1.13
C PHE A 80 11.45 6.42 0.74
N ARG A 81 11.17 6.55 -0.54
CA ARG A 81 10.40 7.68 -1.07
C ARG A 81 8.98 7.68 -0.51
N VAL A 82 8.35 6.50 -0.43
CA VAL A 82 7.02 6.34 0.16
C VAL A 82 7.04 6.77 1.63
N LEU A 83 8.03 6.33 2.40
CA LEU A 83 8.16 6.68 3.80
C LEU A 83 8.40 8.18 4.01
N GLN A 84 9.21 8.80 3.17
CA GLN A 84 9.44 10.25 3.23
C GLN A 84 8.17 11.03 2.97
N ARG A 85 7.38 10.61 1.97
CA ARG A 85 6.10 11.24 1.65
C ARG A 85 5.11 11.09 2.81
N SER A 86 5.08 9.91 3.43
CA SER A 86 4.21 9.66 4.58
C SER A 86 4.58 10.54 5.76
N THR A 87 5.86 10.65 6.06
CA THR A 87 6.34 11.51 7.15
C THR A 87 5.97 12.96 6.92
N SER A 88 6.17 13.46 5.70
CA SER A 88 5.83 14.84 5.34
C SER A 88 4.33 15.09 5.47
N ARG A 89 3.52 14.12 5.04
CA ARG A 89 2.06 14.20 5.12
C ARG A 89 1.59 14.25 6.57
N LYS A 90 2.16 13.41 7.43
CA LYS A 90 1.82 13.39 8.85
C LYS A 90 2.17 14.70 9.53
N ARG A 91 3.30 15.31 9.19
CA ARG A 91 3.69 16.61 9.71
C ARG A 91 2.73 17.70 9.28
N ALA A 92 2.33 17.70 8.01
CA ALA A 92 1.38 18.67 7.49
C ALA A 92 0.02 18.56 8.19
N LEU A 93 -0.46 17.32 8.37
CA LEU A 93 -1.72 17.07 9.06
C LEU A 93 -1.67 17.49 10.53
N ALA A 94 -0.55 17.26 11.19
CA ALA A 94 -0.37 17.68 12.58
C ALA A 94 -0.39 19.21 12.71
N GLN A 95 0.18 19.92 11.75
CA GLN A 95 0.18 21.39 11.74
C GLN A 95 -1.22 21.96 11.54
N GLU A 96 -2.06 21.28 10.75
CA GLU A 96 -3.43 21.71 10.52
C GLU A 96 -4.31 21.59 11.77
N GLN A 97 -3.90 20.77 12.74
CA GLN A 97 -4.67 20.53 13.96
C GLN A 97 -4.32 21.49 15.09
N ILE A 98 -3.37 22.38 14.90
CA ILE A 98 -2.95 23.34 15.92
C ILE A 98 -3.81 24.61 15.90
#